data_45fc1c735063b1a4aed78beedce343e5
#
_entry.id   45fc1c735063b1a4aed78beedce343e5
#
_cell.length_a   1.000
_cell.length_b   1.000
_cell.length_c   1.000
_cell.angle_alpha   90.00
_cell.angle_beta   90.00
_cell.angle_gamma   90.00
#
_symmetry.space_group_name_H-M   'P 1'
#
loop_
_entity.id
_entity.type
_entity.pdbx_description
1 polymer ?
#
loop_
_entity_poly.entity_id
_entity_poly.type
_entity_poly.pdbx_seq_one_letter_code
_entity_poly.pdbx_strand_id
1 'polypeptide(L)'
;MTIAEVPTTRLPAADAPLPAYESYSSMSTYEACPRRYAFRYVERLPGEVSPGQFAFGNAIHKAFEIFIRQRIRVRAEDAPEPGLEVLQRACEQVLERAGLEPEELAGARVRAGPVLARFLEREASSLSTPVAAELGFGVDVAVAAEVAAEAPAETSTFRFVGYVDRVDRAPDGSTEVLDYKTGRARGQVDVDADRQLTAYAYACARGALRDPRTGETLPPASRLCLYFADSGMEVSTGRTPEQLAAFERDLAAMAGRARRREFDPRPGSWRCRWCEYRNLCPDARRDG
;
A
#
# COMPACT_ATOMS: atom_id res chain seq x y z
N MET A 1 -24.42 30.36 3.63
CA MET A 1 -23.11 29.74 3.45
C MET A 1 -22.80 29.76 1.96
N THR A 2 -21.86 30.60 1.55
CA THR A 2 -21.46 30.76 0.15
C THR A 2 -20.59 29.55 -0.18
N ILE A 3 -21.06 28.69 -1.09
CA ILE A 3 -20.26 27.59 -1.65
C ILE A 3 -19.14 28.26 -2.44
N ALA A 4 -17.90 28.14 -1.97
CA ALA A 4 -16.75 28.62 -2.71
C ALA A 4 -16.72 27.87 -4.05
N GLU A 5 -16.81 28.60 -5.16
CA GLU A 5 -16.64 28.06 -6.50
C GLU A 5 -15.26 27.43 -6.58
N VAL A 6 -15.22 26.10 -6.65
CA VAL A 6 -14.00 25.35 -6.95
C VAL A 6 -13.61 25.72 -8.38
N PRO A 7 -12.43 26.29 -8.64
CA PRO A 7 -12.03 26.66 -10.00
C PRO A 7 -12.04 25.42 -10.89
N THR A 8 -12.78 25.49 -11.97
CA THR A 8 -13.17 24.36 -12.84
C THR A 8 -12.00 23.71 -13.60
N THR A 9 -10.80 24.32 -13.57
CA THR A 9 -9.60 23.76 -14.22
C THR A 9 -8.33 24.32 -13.56
N ARG A 10 -7.43 23.43 -13.11
CA ARG A 10 -6.17 23.83 -12.49
C ARG A 10 -5.00 23.02 -13.04
N LEU A 11 -3.90 23.68 -13.39
CA LEU A 11 -2.60 23.07 -13.63
C LEU A 11 -1.81 22.99 -12.32
N PRO A 12 -0.91 21.98 -12.15
CA PRO A 12 -0.04 21.90 -10.98
C PRO A 12 0.78 23.16 -10.79
N ALA A 13 0.87 23.65 -9.56
CA ALA A 13 1.68 24.81 -9.21
C ALA A 13 3.17 24.50 -9.44
N ALA A 14 3.85 25.37 -10.20
CA ALA A 14 5.24 25.17 -10.62
C ALA A 14 6.24 25.18 -9.44
N ASP A 15 5.91 25.86 -8.36
CA ASP A 15 6.75 26.13 -7.19
C ASP A 15 6.37 25.31 -5.95
N ALA A 16 5.31 24.48 -6.00
CA ALA A 16 4.91 23.66 -4.88
C ALA A 16 6.04 22.69 -4.47
N PRO A 17 6.33 22.50 -3.17
CA PRO A 17 7.41 21.62 -2.73
C PRO A 17 7.15 20.16 -3.10
N LEU A 18 8.20 19.49 -3.57
CA LEU A 18 8.11 18.05 -3.84
C LEU A 18 7.99 17.25 -2.54
N PRO A 19 7.41 16.04 -2.58
CA PRO A 19 7.36 15.16 -1.41
C PRO A 19 8.76 14.85 -0.87
N ALA A 20 8.87 14.81 0.47
CA ALA A 20 10.13 14.44 1.13
C ALA A 20 10.48 12.96 0.96
N TYR A 21 9.49 12.14 0.62
CA TYR A 21 9.62 10.70 0.42
C TYR A 21 8.64 10.21 -0.65
N GLU A 22 8.93 9.04 -1.19
CA GLU A 22 8.06 8.32 -2.12
C GLU A 22 7.62 6.99 -1.51
N SER A 23 6.49 6.49 -1.96
CA SER A 23 5.93 5.19 -1.57
C SER A 23 5.49 4.39 -2.80
N TYR A 24 5.16 3.11 -2.60
CA TYR A 24 4.54 2.34 -3.68
C TYR A 24 3.28 3.02 -4.23
N SER A 25 2.44 3.57 -3.34
CA SER A 25 1.21 4.27 -3.75
C SER A 25 1.48 5.53 -4.55
N SER A 26 2.50 6.33 -4.19
CA SER A 26 2.88 7.52 -4.96
C SER A 26 3.47 7.15 -6.32
N MET A 27 4.35 6.14 -6.37
CA MET A 27 4.91 5.59 -7.60
C MET A 27 3.82 5.08 -8.54
N SER A 28 2.92 4.25 -8.05
CA SER A 28 1.79 3.71 -8.83
C SER A 28 0.87 4.82 -9.35
N THR A 29 0.64 5.86 -8.55
CA THR A 29 -0.14 7.04 -8.96
C THR A 29 0.57 7.81 -10.09
N TYR A 30 1.89 8.01 -9.98
CA TYR A 30 2.70 8.66 -11.02
C TYR A 30 2.68 7.85 -12.33
N GLU A 31 2.85 6.55 -12.24
CA GLU A 31 2.81 5.65 -13.41
C GLU A 31 1.44 5.67 -14.10
N ALA A 32 0.36 5.70 -13.32
CA ALA A 32 -0.98 5.79 -13.85
C ALA A 32 -1.24 7.14 -14.53
N CYS A 33 -0.89 8.25 -13.86
CA CYS A 33 -1.03 9.60 -14.40
C CYS A 33 -0.15 10.59 -13.59
N PRO A 34 0.94 11.14 -14.17
CA PRO A 34 1.80 12.11 -13.49
C PRO A 34 1.04 13.36 -12.99
N ARG A 35 0.01 13.82 -13.71
CA ARG A 35 -0.85 14.93 -13.29
C ARG A 35 -1.63 14.61 -12.01
N ARG A 36 -2.17 13.39 -11.89
CA ARG A 36 -2.83 12.90 -10.67
C ARG A 36 -1.89 12.86 -9.49
N TYR A 37 -0.65 12.41 -9.72
CA TYR A 37 0.41 12.43 -8.71
C TYR A 37 0.70 13.87 -8.25
N ALA A 38 0.84 14.83 -9.17
CA ALA A 38 1.09 16.22 -8.83
C ALA A 38 -0.03 16.81 -7.96
N PHE A 39 -1.29 16.60 -8.31
CA PHE A 39 -2.43 17.04 -7.50
C PHE A 39 -2.42 16.43 -6.10
N ARG A 40 -2.15 15.13 -6.00
CA ARG A 40 -2.25 14.40 -4.73
C ARG A 40 -1.06 14.60 -3.81
N TYR A 41 0.16 14.50 -4.33
CA TYR A 41 1.38 14.42 -3.51
C TYR A 41 2.20 15.71 -3.51
N VAL A 42 2.13 16.51 -4.55
CA VAL A 42 2.85 17.80 -4.65
C VAL A 42 1.97 18.93 -4.11
N GLU A 43 0.79 19.10 -4.65
CA GLU A 43 -0.14 20.15 -4.24
C GLU A 43 -1.02 19.77 -3.05
N ARG A 44 -1.15 18.48 -2.75
CA ARG A 44 -1.95 17.93 -1.64
C ARG A 44 -3.41 18.36 -1.70
N LEU A 45 -3.97 18.41 -2.90
CA LEU A 45 -5.36 18.77 -3.09
C LEU A 45 -6.29 17.70 -2.53
N PRO A 46 -7.41 18.07 -1.92
CA PRO A 46 -8.43 17.10 -1.55
C PRO A 46 -9.03 16.48 -2.81
N GLY A 47 -9.08 15.14 -2.83
CA GLY A 47 -9.74 14.39 -3.91
C GLY A 47 -11.22 14.19 -3.61
N GLU A 48 -12.04 14.11 -4.65
CA GLU A 48 -13.45 13.70 -4.53
C GLU A 48 -13.52 12.18 -4.34
N VAL A 49 -13.60 11.72 -3.10
CA VAL A 49 -13.71 10.31 -2.75
C VAL A 49 -14.97 10.12 -1.93
N SER A 50 -15.80 9.12 -2.29
CA SER A 50 -16.96 8.77 -1.46
C SER A 50 -16.46 8.27 -0.09
N PRO A 51 -17.03 8.76 1.03
CA PRO A 51 -16.58 8.39 2.38
C PRO A 51 -16.50 6.88 2.61
N GLY A 52 -17.45 6.11 2.05
CA GLY A 52 -17.51 4.65 2.18
C GLY A 52 -16.61 3.84 1.25
N GLN A 53 -15.99 4.45 0.23
CA GLN A 53 -15.31 3.73 -0.85
C GLN A 53 -14.26 2.71 -0.37
N PHE A 54 -13.55 3.00 0.70
CA PHE A 54 -12.51 2.13 1.27
C PHE A 54 -12.86 1.59 2.66
N ALA A 55 -14.03 1.90 3.18
CA ALA A 55 -14.40 1.60 4.56
C ALA A 55 -14.28 0.11 4.90
N PHE A 56 -14.82 -0.76 4.05
CA PHE A 56 -14.75 -2.21 4.25
C PHE A 56 -13.29 -2.72 4.24
N GLY A 57 -12.51 -2.33 3.24
CA GLY A 57 -11.09 -2.71 3.15
C GLY A 57 -10.31 -2.28 4.39
N ASN A 58 -10.46 -1.01 4.78
CA ASN A 58 -9.80 -0.46 5.96
C ASN A 58 -10.22 -1.18 7.25
N ALA A 59 -11.51 -1.57 7.38
CA ALA A 59 -12.01 -2.29 8.54
C ALA A 59 -11.42 -3.70 8.65
N ILE A 60 -11.32 -4.42 7.54
CA ILE A 60 -10.71 -5.76 7.49
C ILE A 60 -9.21 -5.68 7.78
N HIS A 61 -8.47 -4.78 7.14
CA HIS A 61 -7.04 -4.59 7.42
C HIS A 61 -6.79 -4.26 8.90
N LYS A 62 -7.59 -3.34 9.46
CA LYS A 62 -7.44 -2.96 10.87
C LYS A 62 -7.77 -4.09 11.84
N ALA A 63 -8.79 -4.89 11.52
CA ALA A 63 -9.12 -6.07 12.31
C ALA A 63 -7.96 -7.09 12.31
N PHE A 64 -7.39 -7.38 11.15
CA PHE A 64 -6.26 -8.29 11.02
C PHE A 64 -5.01 -7.76 11.74
N GLU A 65 -4.69 -6.47 11.55
CA GLU A 65 -3.59 -5.81 12.26
C GLU A 65 -3.71 -5.98 13.78
N ILE A 66 -4.86 -5.61 14.36
CA ILE A 66 -5.08 -5.68 15.82
C ILE A 66 -4.98 -7.10 16.32
N PHE A 67 -5.56 -8.06 15.60
CA PHE A 67 -5.50 -9.48 15.94
C PHE A 67 -4.05 -9.99 15.95
N ILE A 68 -3.29 -9.73 14.88
CA ILE A 68 -1.90 -10.18 14.77
C ILE A 68 -1.01 -9.51 15.83
N ARG A 69 -1.18 -8.22 16.08
CA ARG A 69 -0.44 -7.53 17.16
C ARG A 69 -0.74 -8.13 18.54
N GLN A 70 -2.00 -8.45 18.80
CA GLN A 70 -2.37 -9.12 20.06
C GLN A 70 -1.78 -10.52 20.13
N ARG A 71 -1.82 -11.29 19.03
CA ARG A 71 -1.23 -12.63 18.95
C ARG A 71 0.28 -12.63 19.22
N ILE A 72 1.01 -11.66 18.66
CA ILE A 72 2.44 -11.47 18.94
C ILE A 72 2.67 -11.21 20.44
N ARG A 73 1.85 -10.36 21.05
CA ARG A 73 1.97 -10.01 22.48
C ARG A 73 1.68 -11.20 23.38
N VAL A 74 0.54 -11.87 23.21
CA VAL A 74 0.13 -12.97 24.09
C VAL A 74 1.09 -14.16 24.02
N ARG A 75 1.68 -14.42 22.87
CA ARG A 75 2.73 -15.45 22.73
C ARG A 75 4.01 -15.11 23.50
N ALA A 76 4.35 -13.83 23.61
CA ALA A 76 5.48 -13.37 24.41
C ALA A 76 5.20 -13.48 25.91
N GLU A 77 3.94 -13.41 26.33
CA GLU A 77 3.46 -13.43 27.70
C GLU A 77 2.92 -14.81 28.15
N ASP A 78 2.95 -15.82 27.25
CA ASP A 78 2.34 -17.15 27.44
C ASP A 78 0.85 -17.06 27.85
N ALA A 79 0.14 -16.10 27.22
CA ALA A 79 -1.28 -15.84 27.49
C ALA A 79 -2.18 -16.47 26.38
N PRO A 80 -3.50 -16.62 26.63
CA PRO A 80 -4.42 -17.19 25.65
C PRO A 80 -4.44 -16.43 24.31
N GLU A 81 -4.48 -17.17 23.21
CA GLU A 81 -4.59 -16.62 21.85
C GLU A 81 -5.89 -15.81 21.68
N PRO A 82 -5.88 -14.70 20.92
CA PRO A 82 -7.10 -13.92 20.65
C PRO A 82 -8.11 -14.71 19.82
N GLY A 83 -9.39 -14.53 20.13
CA GLY A 83 -10.51 -15.17 19.43
C GLY A 83 -11.19 -14.24 18.39
N LEU A 84 -12.31 -14.73 17.84
CA LEU A 84 -13.10 -14.03 16.83
C LEU A 84 -13.62 -12.66 17.32
N GLU A 85 -13.90 -12.52 18.61
CA GLU A 85 -14.40 -11.29 19.23
C GLU A 85 -13.44 -10.10 19.10
N VAL A 86 -12.13 -10.37 19.03
CA VAL A 86 -11.11 -9.32 18.79
C VAL A 86 -11.23 -8.77 17.38
N LEU A 87 -11.35 -9.68 16.39
CA LEU A 87 -11.53 -9.31 14.99
C LEU A 87 -12.84 -8.54 14.77
N GLN A 88 -13.94 -9.04 15.34
CA GLN A 88 -15.27 -8.42 15.21
C GLN A 88 -15.29 -7.02 15.81
N ARG A 89 -14.78 -6.85 17.03
CA ARG A 89 -14.72 -5.56 17.70
C ARG A 89 -13.88 -4.54 16.93
N ALA A 90 -12.71 -4.94 16.45
CA ALA A 90 -11.82 -4.05 15.70
C ALA A 90 -12.43 -3.64 14.35
N CYS A 91 -13.07 -4.57 13.63
CA CYS A 91 -13.78 -4.30 12.39
C CYS A 91 -14.93 -3.31 12.61
N GLU A 92 -15.77 -3.58 13.60
CA GLU A 92 -16.94 -2.75 13.94
C GLU A 92 -16.54 -1.31 14.25
N GLN A 93 -15.50 -1.10 15.07
CA GLN A 93 -15.02 0.24 15.42
C GLN A 93 -14.61 1.09 14.21
N VAL A 94 -14.09 0.46 13.16
CA VAL A 94 -13.72 1.18 11.92
C VAL A 94 -14.95 1.46 11.08
N LEU A 95 -15.86 0.50 10.93
CA LEU A 95 -17.09 0.65 10.15
C LEU A 95 -18.00 1.75 10.72
N GLU A 96 -18.18 1.81 12.04
CA GLU A 96 -18.98 2.85 12.71
C GLU A 96 -18.45 4.26 12.48
N ARG A 97 -17.13 4.42 12.32
CA ARG A 97 -16.49 5.72 12.10
C ARG A 97 -16.35 6.11 10.64
N ALA A 98 -16.72 5.22 9.72
CA ALA A 98 -16.49 5.42 8.29
C ALA A 98 -17.52 6.35 7.62
N GLY A 99 -18.55 6.79 8.32
CA GLY A 99 -19.59 7.67 7.76
C GLY A 99 -20.43 6.99 6.67
N LEU A 100 -20.63 5.67 6.81
CA LEU A 100 -21.48 4.89 5.91
C LEU A 100 -22.97 5.16 6.15
N GLU A 101 -23.77 5.13 5.08
CA GLU A 101 -25.21 5.09 5.21
C GLU A 101 -25.67 3.79 5.92
N PRO A 102 -26.82 3.77 6.61
CA PRO A 102 -27.25 2.61 7.40
C PRO A 102 -27.30 1.29 6.62
N GLU A 103 -27.71 1.31 5.36
CA GLU A 103 -27.75 0.12 4.50
C GLU A 103 -26.35 -0.36 4.10
N GLU A 104 -25.44 0.55 3.80
CA GLU A 104 -24.04 0.24 3.49
C GLU A 104 -23.35 -0.36 4.71
N LEU A 105 -23.58 0.21 5.89
CA LEU A 105 -23.04 -0.32 7.14
C LEU A 105 -23.56 -1.73 7.44
N ALA A 106 -24.87 -1.96 7.28
CA ALA A 106 -25.45 -3.28 7.45
C ALA A 106 -24.88 -4.30 6.46
N GLY A 107 -24.75 -3.93 5.20
CA GLY A 107 -24.11 -4.76 4.16
C GLY A 107 -22.64 -5.08 4.46
N ALA A 108 -21.88 -4.09 4.94
CA ALA A 108 -20.47 -4.27 5.33
C ALA A 108 -20.34 -5.26 6.51
N ARG A 109 -21.19 -5.16 7.52
CA ARG A 109 -21.26 -6.10 8.67
C ARG A 109 -21.53 -7.52 8.24
N VAL A 110 -22.54 -7.72 7.38
CA VAL A 110 -22.88 -9.05 6.85
C VAL A 110 -21.71 -9.66 6.09
N ARG A 111 -21.05 -8.87 5.26
CA ARG A 111 -19.87 -9.31 4.49
C ARG A 111 -18.67 -9.62 5.39
N ALA A 112 -18.46 -8.85 6.45
CA ALA A 112 -17.31 -9.01 7.34
C ALA A 112 -17.34 -10.34 8.12
N GLY A 113 -18.50 -10.80 8.58
CA GLY A 113 -18.60 -12.00 9.41
C GLY A 113 -17.86 -13.21 8.85
N PRO A 114 -18.20 -13.72 7.65
CA PRO A 114 -17.50 -14.87 7.06
C PRO A 114 -16.03 -14.59 6.73
N VAL A 115 -15.63 -13.34 6.43
CA VAL A 115 -14.24 -12.96 6.18
C VAL A 115 -13.40 -13.12 7.46
N LEU A 116 -13.89 -12.61 8.58
CA LEU A 116 -13.20 -12.67 9.87
C LEU A 116 -13.10 -14.11 10.40
N ALA A 117 -14.17 -14.90 10.25
CA ALA A 117 -14.17 -16.31 10.65
C ALA A 117 -13.13 -17.12 9.86
N ARG A 118 -13.09 -16.95 8.54
CA ARG A 118 -12.13 -17.62 7.65
C ARG A 118 -10.68 -17.21 7.95
N PHE A 119 -10.46 -15.94 8.28
CA PHE A 119 -9.13 -15.50 8.72
C PHE A 119 -8.71 -16.18 10.02
N LEU A 120 -9.59 -16.31 10.99
CA LEU A 120 -9.32 -17.02 12.24
C LEU A 120 -8.98 -18.51 12.00
N GLU A 121 -9.71 -19.19 11.13
CA GLU A 121 -9.45 -20.59 10.74
C GLU A 121 -8.06 -20.71 10.08
N ARG A 122 -7.72 -19.78 9.19
CA ARG A 122 -6.39 -19.69 8.58
C ARG A 122 -5.30 -19.54 9.64
N GLU A 123 -5.51 -18.66 10.61
CA GLU A 123 -4.54 -18.42 11.68
C GLU A 123 -4.35 -19.64 12.60
N ALA A 124 -5.41 -20.40 12.85
CA ALA A 124 -5.36 -21.62 13.64
C ALA A 124 -4.54 -22.74 12.95
N SER A 125 -4.51 -22.75 11.61
CA SER A 125 -3.78 -23.74 10.81
C SER A 125 -2.38 -23.29 10.37
N SER A 126 -2.02 -22.03 10.60
CA SER A 126 -0.72 -21.48 10.18
C SER A 126 0.43 -22.02 11.00
N LEU A 127 1.46 -22.51 10.31
CA LEU A 127 2.72 -22.96 10.93
C LEU A 127 3.72 -21.79 11.11
N SER A 128 3.55 -20.70 10.40
CA SER A 128 4.43 -19.54 10.49
C SER A 128 4.08 -18.69 11.72
N THR A 129 5.08 -18.07 12.32
CA THR A 129 4.95 -17.25 13.51
C THR A 129 4.94 -15.77 13.14
N PRO A 130 3.91 -15.00 13.49
CA PRO A 130 3.89 -13.57 13.26
C PRO A 130 5.04 -12.85 13.99
N VAL A 131 5.77 -12.01 13.24
CA VAL A 131 6.86 -11.16 13.73
C VAL A 131 6.37 -9.72 13.89
N ALA A 132 5.62 -9.22 12.89
CA ALA A 132 5.11 -7.86 12.92
C ALA A 132 3.82 -7.73 12.09
N ALA A 133 2.98 -6.75 12.46
CA ALA A 133 1.88 -6.24 11.66
C ALA A 133 2.06 -4.74 11.44
N GLU A 134 1.78 -4.26 10.22
CA GLU A 134 2.00 -2.87 9.81
C GLU A 134 3.44 -2.43 10.09
N LEU A 135 4.39 -3.21 9.56
CA LEU A 135 5.81 -2.93 9.77
C LEU A 135 6.30 -1.86 8.80
N GLY A 136 6.65 -0.69 9.33
CA GLY A 136 7.19 0.42 8.55
C GLY A 136 8.61 0.15 8.07
N PHE A 137 8.94 0.63 6.87
CA PHE A 137 10.29 0.62 6.32
C PHE A 137 10.66 1.94 5.65
N GLY A 138 11.96 2.17 5.49
CA GLY A 138 12.50 3.27 4.71
C GLY A 138 13.84 2.90 4.09
N VAL A 139 13.98 3.12 2.78
CA VAL A 139 15.19 2.85 2.00
C VAL A 139 15.63 4.13 1.32
N ASP A 140 16.90 4.49 1.42
CA ASP A 140 17.46 5.59 0.65
C ASP A 140 17.87 5.09 -0.73
N VAL A 141 17.27 5.69 -1.77
CA VAL A 141 17.45 5.31 -3.16
C VAL A 141 18.18 6.45 -3.90
N ALA A 142 19.26 6.10 -4.58
CA ALA A 142 20.01 7.04 -5.38
C ALA A 142 19.25 7.36 -6.69
N VAL A 143 19.18 8.64 -7.02
CA VAL A 143 18.74 9.11 -8.34
C VAL A 143 19.98 9.59 -9.05
N ALA A 144 20.32 8.97 -10.18
CA ALA A 144 21.41 9.46 -11.01
C ALA A 144 21.05 10.88 -11.50
N ALA A 145 21.92 11.84 -11.24
CA ALA A 145 21.84 13.12 -11.93
C ALA A 145 22.07 12.83 -13.42
N GLU A 146 21.14 13.21 -14.29
CA GLU A 146 21.43 13.27 -15.70
C GLU A 146 22.52 14.32 -15.88
N VAL A 147 23.65 13.87 -16.40
CA VAL A 147 24.87 14.67 -16.61
C VAL A 147 24.54 15.83 -17.56
N ALA A 148 24.37 17.03 -17.02
CA ALA A 148 24.70 18.20 -17.77
C ALA A 148 26.25 18.16 -17.94
N ALA A 149 26.74 18.21 -19.16
CA ALA A 149 28.09 17.84 -19.56
C ALA A 149 29.25 18.61 -18.87
N GLU A 150 29.01 19.46 -17.89
CA GLU A 150 30.00 20.34 -17.27
C GLU A 150 29.98 20.43 -15.74
N ALA A 151 29.14 19.62 -15.03
CA ALA A 151 29.15 19.62 -13.57
C ALA A 151 29.32 18.20 -13.03
N PRO A 152 30.02 18.00 -11.87
CA PRO A 152 30.08 16.69 -11.23
C PRO A 152 28.65 16.23 -10.88
N ALA A 153 28.30 15.02 -11.28
CA ALA A 153 27.00 14.44 -11.05
C ALA A 153 26.77 14.28 -9.52
N GLU A 154 26.10 15.23 -8.90
CA GLU A 154 25.66 15.07 -7.51
C GLU A 154 24.58 13.97 -7.48
N THR A 155 24.95 12.84 -6.93
CA THR A 155 23.99 11.76 -6.67
C THR A 155 23.04 12.24 -5.60
N SER A 156 21.83 12.63 -6.00
CA SER A 156 20.79 12.97 -5.05
C SER A 156 20.07 11.69 -4.60
N THR A 157 19.68 11.64 -3.35
CA THR A 157 18.91 10.52 -2.80
C THR A 157 17.48 10.95 -2.50
N PHE A 158 16.56 9.99 -2.49
CA PHE A 158 15.22 10.16 -1.92
C PHE A 158 14.90 8.99 -1.00
N ARG A 159 13.98 9.21 -0.07
CA ARG A 159 13.52 8.19 0.85
C ARG A 159 12.33 7.44 0.24
N PHE A 160 12.46 6.13 0.03
CA PHE A 160 11.35 5.24 -0.31
C PHE A 160 10.81 4.60 0.97
N VAL A 161 9.51 4.81 1.25
CA VAL A 161 8.88 4.36 2.49
C VAL A 161 7.63 3.53 2.23
N GLY A 162 7.25 2.73 3.20
CA GLY A 162 6.01 1.96 3.16
C GLY A 162 5.75 1.21 4.45
N TYR A 163 4.64 0.49 4.44
CA TYR A 163 4.26 -0.43 5.50
C TYR A 163 3.96 -1.78 4.88
N VAL A 164 4.46 -2.83 5.53
CA VAL A 164 4.15 -4.22 5.18
C VAL A 164 3.02 -4.65 6.11
N ASP A 165 1.90 -5.12 5.54
CA ASP A 165 0.73 -5.47 6.33
C ASP A 165 1.07 -6.52 7.40
N ARG A 166 1.89 -7.54 7.03
CA ARG A 166 2.31 -8.58 7.93
C ARG A 166 3.65 -9.20 7.53
N VAL A 167 4.48 -9.47 8.51
CA VAL A 167 5.72 -10.25 8.38
C VAL A 167 5.67 -11.42 9.32
N ASP A 168 5.96 -12.62 8.81
CA ASP A 168 6.02 -13.87 9.56
C ASP A 168 7.43 -14.48 9.46
N ARG A 169 7.73 -15.34 10.42
CA ARG A 169 8.85 -16.28 10.40
C ARG A 169 8.31 -17.68 10.10
N ALA A 170 8.74 -18.25 8.99
CA ALA A 170 8.42 -19.62 8.64
C ALA A 170 9.11 -20.63 9.58
N PRO A 171 8.70 -21.91 9.61
CA PRO A 171 9.31 -22.93 10.46
C PRO A 171 10.79 -23.16 10.20
N ASP A 172 11.27 -22.90 8.99
CA ASP A 172 12.70 -22.99 8.60
C ASP A 172 13.51 -21.74 8.98
N GLY A 173 12.86 -20.74 9.61
CA GLY A 173 13.47 -19.47 10.01
C GLY A 173 13.47 -18.38 8.93
N SER A 174 12.99 -18.67 7.73
CA SER A 174 12.92 -17.70 6.64
C SER A 174 11.83 -16.64 6.88
N THR A 175 11.95 -15.51 6.18
CA THR A 175 10.99 -14.40 6.26
C THR A 175 9.88 -14.59 5.22
N GLU A 176 8.62 -14.50 5.66
CA GLU A 176 7.44 -14.42 4.80
C GLU A 176 6.79 -13.05 4.94
N VAL A 177 6.36 -12.50 3.80
CA VAL A 177 5.61 -11.23 3.74
C VAL A 177 4.21 -11.51 3.23
N LEU A 178 3.21 -11.03 3.95
CA LEU A 178 1.80 -11.12 3.55
C LEU A 178 1.23 -9.72 3.37
N ASP A 179 0.43 -9.58 2.31
CA ASP A 179 -0.37 -8.39 2.04
C ASP A 179 -1.82 -8.81 1.88
N TYR A 180 -2.70 -8.12 2.57
CA TYR A 180 -4.13 -8.42 2.59
C TYR A 180 -4.85 -7.70 1.47
N LYS A 181 -5.72 -8.39 0.76
CA LYS A 181 -6.54 -7.82 -0.29
C LYS A 181 -8.02 -8.11 -0.05
N THR A 182 -8.83 -7.08 -0.07
CA THR A 182 -10.30 -7.21 -0.11
C THR A 182 -10.77 -7.11 -1.55
N GLY A 183 -11.68 -7.99 -1.94
CA GLY A 183 -12.22 -8.05 -3.28
C GLY A 183 -11.86 -9.33 -4.04
N ARG A 184 -11.96 -9.27 -5.37
CA ARG A 184 -11.77 -10.46 -6.22
C ARG A 184 -10.35 -10.98 -6.16
N ALA A 185 -10.22 -12.28 -5.96
CA ALA A 185 -8.94 -12.97 -6.03
C ALA A 185 -8.32 -12.88 -7.43
N ARG A 186 -6.98 -12.81 -7.49
CA ARG A 186 -6.17 -12.77 -8.70
C ARG A 186 -5.40 -14.08 -8.87
N GLY A 187 -5.14 -14.46 -10.12
CA GLY A 187 -4.36 -15.65 -10.45
C GLY A 187 -2.85 -15.46 -10.27
N GLN A 188 -2.10 -16.58 -10.44
CA GLN A 188 -0.65 -16.60 -10.26
C GLN A 188 0.07 -15.56 -11.12
N VAL A 189 -0.29 -15.41 -12.39
CA VAL A 189 0.35 -14.46 -13.33
C VAL A 189 0.25 -13.02 -12.81
N ASP A 190 -0.91 -12.63 -12.27
CA ASP A 190 -1.11 -11.27 -11.73
C ASP A 190 -0.30 -11.05 -10.45
N VAL A 191 -0.16 -12.10 -9.62
CA VAL A 191 0.61 -12.04 -8.37
C VAL A 191 2.11 -12.05 -8.64
N ASP A 192 2.57 -12.79 -9.63
CA ASP A 192 3.97 -12.77 -10.08
C ASP A 192 4.37 -11.37 -10.62
N ALA A 193 3.42 -10.65 -11.22
CA ALA A 193 3.61 -9.30 -11.72
C ALA A 193 3.30 -8.20 -10.68
N ASP A 194 2.93 -8.55 -9.45
CA ASP A 194 2.52 -7.58 -8.44
C ASP A 194 3.70 -6.73 -7.96
N ARG A 195 3.65 -5.43 -8.25
CA ARG A 195 4.72 -4.49 -7.94
C ARG A 195 4.76 -4.06 -6.47
N GLN A 196 3.65 -4.17 -5.73
CA GLN A 196 3.64 -3.92 -4.29
C GLN A 196 4.41 -5.00 -3.54
N LEU A 197 4.22 -6.27 -3.90
CA LEU A 197 5.04 -7.36 -3.38
C LEU A 197 6.52 -7.19 -3.75
N THR A 198 6.81 -6.66 -4.94
CA THR A 198 8.19 -6.34 -5.35
C THR A 198 8.79 -5.22 -4.47
N ALA A 199 8.00 -4.20 -4.12
CA ALA A 199 8.44 -3.14 -3.21
C ALA A 199 8.78 -3.67 -1.81
N TYR A 200 7.99 -4.62 -1.29
CA TYR A 200 8.25 -5.27 -0.02
C TYR A 200 9.51 -6.15 -0.05
N ALA A 201 9.66 -6.96 -1.10
CA ALA A 201 10.86 -7.77 -1.29
C ALA A 201 12.12 -6.90 -1.42
N TYR A 202 12.04 -5.78 -2.14
CA TYR A 202 13.10 -4.80 -2.26
C TYR A 202 13.49 -4.22 -0.91
N ALA A 203 12.53 -3.75 -0.11
CA ALA A 203 12.78 -3.22 1.22
C ALA A 203 13.44 -4.25 2.13
N CYS A 204 12.99 -5.52 2.07
CA CYS A 204 13.55 -6.62 2.83
C CYS A 204 15.00 -6.90 2.40
N ALA A 205 15.27 -7.01 1.09
CA ALA A 205 16.61 -7.25 0.55
C ALA A 205 17.60 -6.11 0.84
N ARG A 206 17.09 -4.87 1.01
CA ARG A 206 17.89 -3.71 1.44
C ARG A 206 18.09 -3.63 2.95
N GLY A 207 17.65 -4.64 3.72
CA GLY A 207 17.78 -4.70 5.18
C GLY A 207 16.95 -3.64 5.91
N ALA A 208 15.89 -3.14 5.28
CA ALA A 208 15.05 -2.09 5.85
C ALA A 208 13.96 -2.61 6.78
N LEU A 209 13.69 -3.91 6.78
CA LEU A 209 12.76 -4.55 7.71
C LEU A 209 13.52 -5.07 8.93
N ARG A 210 13.06 -4.67 10.10
CA ARG A 210 13.65 -5.10 11.38
C ARG A 210 12.59 -5.69 12.28
N ASP A 211 12.96 -6.76 13.00
CA ASP A 211 12.11 -7.32 14.05
C ASP A 211 11.91 -6.22 15.13
N PRO A 212 10.68 -5.78 15.40
CA PRO A 212 10.44 -4.69 16.35
C PRO A 212 10.74 -5.06 17.81
N ARG A 213 10.90 -6.35 18.11
CA ARG A 213 11.21 -6.84 19.47
C ARG A 213 12.71 -6.93 19.72
N THR A 214 13.48 -7.38 18.72
CA THR A 214 14.94 -7.59 18.89
C THR A 214 15.78 -6.49 18.25
N GLY A 215 15.20 -5.72 17.31
CA GLY A 215 15.92 -4.75 16.49
C GLY A 215 16.79 -5.39 15.38
N GLU A 216 16.81 -6.71 15.29
CA GLU A 216 17.59 -7.43 14.28
C GLU A 216 17.00 -7.22 12.88
N THR A 217 17.88 -7.12 11.89
CA THR A 217 17.48 -7.09 10.48
C THR A 217 16.89 -8.43 10.08
N LEU A 218 15.70 -8.42 9.51
CA LEU A 218 15.07 -9.64 8.98
C LEU A 218 15.79 -10.10 7.71
N PRO A 219 15.95 -11.42 7.52
CA PRO A 219 16.47 -11.97 6.27
C PRO A 219 15.63 -11.55 5.07
N PRO A 220 16.18 -11.57 3.83
CA PRO A 220 15.39 -11.38 2.61
C PRO A 220 14.16 -12.29 2.59
N ALA A 221 13.04 -11.76 2.10
CA ALA A 221 11.80 -12.53 2.05
C ALA A 221 11.93 -13.71 1.08
N SER A 222 11.72 -14.91 1.58
CA SER A 222 11.69 -16.14 0.78
C SER A 222 10.33 -16.39 0.14
N ARG A 223 9.26 -15.83 0.73
CA ARG A 223 7.89 -15.95 0.27
C ARG A 223 7.17 -14.60 0.38
N LEU A 224 6.51 -14.22 -0.69
CA LEU A 224 5.62 -13.05 -0.77
C LEU A 224 4.22 -13.58 -1.07
N CYS A 225 3.23 -13.16 -0.31
CA CYS A 225 1.89 -13.71 -0.38
C CYS A 225 0.83 -12.62 -0.47
N LEU A 226 -0.12 -12.75 -1.38
CA LEU A 226 -1.40 -12.05 -1.31
C LEU A 226 -2.44 -12.97 -0.68
N TYR A 227 -3.03 -12.52 0.43
CA TYR A 227 -4.18 -13.15 1.05
C TYR A 227 -5.46 -12.41 0.65
N PHE A 228 -6.31 -13.05 -0.12
CA PHE A 228 -7.58 -12.50 -0.58
C PHE A 228 -8.68 -12.78 0.46
N ALA A 229 -8.95 -11.81 1.31
CA ALA A 229 -9.78 -11.96 2.49
C ALA A 229 -11.20 -12.46 2.20
N ASP A 230 -11.83 -12.02 1.10
CA ASP A 230 -13.17 -12.43 0.71
C ASP A 230 -13.28 -13.92 0.36
N SER A 231 -12.24 -14.51 -0.22
CA SER A 231 -12.22 -15.93 -0.61
C SER A 231 -11.42 -16.83 0.32
N GLY A 232 -10.50 -16.25 1.12
CA GLY A 232 -9.52 -16.98 1.90
C GLY A 232 -8.37 -17.55 1.05
N MET A 233 -8.31 -17.21 -0.22
CA MET A 233 -7.27 -17.72 -1.11
C MET A 233 -5.92 -17.05 -0.86
N GLU A 234 -4.86 -17.85 -0.80
CA GLU A 234 -3.48 -17.37 -0.78
C GLU A 234 -2.81 -17.68 -2.12
N VAL A 235 -2.11 -16.68 -2.65
CA VAL A 235 -1.27 -16.86 -3.83
C VAL A 235 0.11 -16.31 -3.51
N SER A 236 1.13 -17.15 -3.65
CA SER A 236 2.50 -16.81 -3.27
C SER A 236 3.41 -16.68 -4.48
N THR A 237 4.45 -15.87 -4.33
CA THR A 237 5.48 -15.63 -5.35
C THR A 237 6.82 -15.35 -4.68
N GLY A 238 7.88 -15.29 -5.46
CA GLY A 238 9.21 -14.82 -5.07
C GLY A 238 9.70 -13.69 -5.97
N ARG A 239 10.88 -13.14 -5.68
CA ARG A 239 11.55 -12.16 -6.55
C ARG A 239 13.02 -12.51 -6.72
N THR A 240 13.48 -12.39 -7.97
CA THR A 240 14.90 -12.57 -8.27
C THR A 240 15.69 -11.26 -8.02
N PRO A 241 17.01 -11.33 -7.81
CA PRO A 241 17.85 -10.13 -7.70
C PRO A 241 17.69 -9.17 -8.89
N GLU A 242 17.52 -9.70 -10.11
CA GLU A 242 17.35 -8.93 -11.33
C GLU A 242 16.03 -8.13 -11.32
N GLN A 243 14.95 -8.75 -10.82
CA GLN A 243 13.65 -8.09 -10.65
C GLN A 243 13.73 -6.96 -9.61
N LEU A 244 14.45 -7.16 -8.51
CA LEU A 244 14.67 -6.12 -7.50
C LEU A 244 15.51 -4.97 -8.05
N ALA A 245 16.58 -5.26 -8.81
CA ALA A 245 17.39 -4.25 -9.46
C ALA A 245 16.61 -3.47 -10.53
N ALA A 246 15.71 -4.13 -11.27
CA ALA A 246 14.81 -3.46 -12.20
C ALA A 246 13.84 -2.53 -11.49
N PHE A 247 13.25 -2.98 -10.38
CA PHE A 247 12.37 -2.16 -9.55
C PHE A 247 13.08 -0.90 -9.02
N GLU A 248 14.31 -1.03 -8.54
CA GLU A 248 15.12 0.11 -8.07
C GLU A 248 15.37 1.13 -9.18
N ARG A 249 15.72 0.66 -10.39
CA ARG A 249 15.88 1.55 -11.57
C ARG A 249 14.60 2.28 -11.94
N ASP A 250 13.47 1.58 -11.95
CA ASP A 250 12.15 2.17 -12.23
C ASP A 250 11.79 3.24 -11.20
N LEU A 251 12.04 2.94 -9.93
CA LEU A 251 11.78 3.84 -8.81
C LEU A 251 12.66 5.10 -8.91
N ALA A 252 13.96 4.94 -9.19
CA ALA A 252 14.89 6.05 -9.38
C ALA A 252 14.49 6.91 -10.61
N ALA A 253 14.13 6.28 -11.72
CA ALA A 253 13.67 6.97 -12.93
C ALA A 253 12.38 7.76 -12.70
N MET A 254 11.41 7.18 -11.97
CA MET A 254 10.17 7.87 -11.59
C MET A 254 10.47 9.10 -10.73
N ALA A 255 11.27 8.94 -9.68
CA ALA A 255 11.66 10.03 -8.79
C ALA A 255 12.43 11.14 -9.54
N GLY A 256 13.30 10.78 -10.48
CA GLY A 256 13.99 11.72 -11.37
C GLY A 256 13.00 12.55 -12.20
N ARG A 257 12.05 11.91 -12.85
CA ARG A 257 10.98 12.60 -13.61
C ARG A 257 10.12 13.51 -12.72
N ALA A 258 9.72 13.03 -11.54
CA ALA A 258 8.95 13.84 -10.60
C ALA A 258 9.72 15.08 -10.15
N ARG A 259 11.04 14.98 -9.93
CA ARG A 259 11.91 16.12 -9.60
C ARG A 259 12.03 17.15 -10.73
N ARG A 260 12.04 16.70 -11.98
CA ARG A 260 11.99 17.58 -13.16
C ARG A 260 10.58 18.11 -13.44
N ARG A 261 9.61 17.80 -12.56
CA ARG A 261 8.21 18.22 -12.68
C ARG A 261 7.53 17.77 -13.98
N GLU A 262 7.88 16.58 -14.46
CA GLU A 262 7.26 15.95 -15.61
C GLU A 262 5.87 15.43 -15.21
N PHE A 263 4.89 16.35 -15.15
CA PHE A 263 3.53 16.06 -14.69
C PHE A 263 2.52 16.08 -15.84
N ASP A 264 2.94 15.68 -17.04
CA ASP A 264 2.04 15.58 -18.20
C ASP A 264 0.93 14.55 -17.94
N PRO A 265 -0.32 14.90 -18.27
CA PRO A 265 -1.44 14.01 -18.05
C PRO A 265 -1.38 12.79 -18.95
N ARG A 266 -1.90 11.67 -18.44
CA ARG A 266 -2.15 10.45 -19.22
C ARG A 266 -3.64 10.17 -19.28
N PRO A 267 -4.42 10.96 -20.07
CA PRO A 267 -5.86 10.84 -20.12
C PRO A 267 -6.27 9.50 -20.74
N GLY A 268 -7.33 8.92 -20.19
CA GLY A 268 -7.94 7.71 -20.70
C GLY A 268 -9.34 7.56 -20.14
N SER A 269 -10.31 7.12 -20.95
CA SER A 269 -11.73 7.08 -20.58
C SER A 269 -11.95 6.37 -19.24
N TRP A 270 -11.40 5.17 -19.05
CA TRP A 270 -11.55 4.44 -17.80
C TRP A 270 -10.75 5.03 -16.63
N ARG A 271 -9.51 5.56 -16.88
CA ARG A 271 -8.68 6.16 -15.83
C ARG A 271 -9.27 7.44 -15.28
N CYS A 272 -9.75 8.32 -16.19
CA CYS A 272 -10.37 9.57 -15.82
C CYS A 272 -11.72 9.37 -15.12
N ARG A 273 -12.46 8.31 -15.48
CA ARG A 273 -13.75 7.98 -14.85
C ARG A 273 -13.62 7.75 -13.34
N TRP A 274 -12.52 7.14 -12.90
CA TRP A 274 -12.27 6.81 -11.50
C TRP A 274 -11.24 7.72 -10.82
N CYS A 275 -10.93 8.85 -11.45
CA CYS A 275 -9.96 9.79 -10.90
C CYS A 275 -10.67 10.77 -9.96
N GLU A 276 -10.19 10.84 -8.73
CA GLU A 276 -10.67 11.76 -7.69
C GLU A 276 -10.48 13.24 -8.04
N TYR A 277 -9.73 13.54 -9.09
CA TYR A 277 -9.49 14.89 -9.59
C TYR A 277 -10.16 15.15 -10.96
N ARG A 278 -11.11 14.29 -11.36
CA ARG A 278 -11.75 14.40 -12.69
C ARG A 278 -12.37 15.77 -12.95
N ASN A 279 -13.00 16.34 -11.94
CA ASN A 279 -13.68 17.63 -12.07
C ASN A 279 -12.72 18.81 -12.06
N LEU A 280 -11.56 18.66 -11.46
CA LEU A 280 -10.50 19.66 -11.37
C LEU A 280 -9.57 19.63 -12.61
N CYS A 281 -9.35 18.46 -13.22
CA CYS A 281 -8.37 18.28 -14.28
C CYS A 281 -8.89 18.76 -15.63
N PRO A 282 -8.21 19.74 -16.30
CA PRO A 282 -8.62 20.23 -17.62
C PRO A 282 -8.50 19.16 -18.71
N ASP A 283 -7.59 18.20 -18.55
CA ASP A 283 -7.31 17.14 -19.52
C ASP A 283 -8.16 15.87 -19.27
N ALA A 284 -9.08 15.91 -18.29
CA ALA A 284 -9.88 14.73 -17.99
C ALA A 284 -10.82 14.39 -19.14
N ARG A 285 -10.72 13.15 -19.65
CA ARG A 285 -11.71 12.65 -20.60
C ARG A 285 -13.04 12.43 -19.92
N ARG A 286 -14.06 13.11 -20.45
CA ARG A 286 -15.44 13.08 -19.94
C ARG A 286 -16.34 12.19 -20.77
N ASP A 287 -15.85 11.76 -21.93
CA ASP A 287 -16.57 10.93 -22.90
C ASP A 287 -16.38 9.43 -22.53
N GLY A 288 -17.48 8.75 -22.19
CA GLY A 288 -17.54 7.32 -21.85
C GLY A 288 -18.57 7.01 -20.79
#